data_4c13718e17ba501c8350d7f57890671d
#
_entry.id   4c13718e17ba501c8350d7f57890671d
#
_cell.length_a   1.000
_cell.length_b   1.000
_cell.length_c   1.000
_cell.angle_alpha   90.00
_cell.angle_beta   90.00
_cell.angle_gamma   90.00
#
_symmetry.space_group_name_H-M   'P 1'
#
loop_
_entity.id
_entity.type
_entity.pdbx_description
1 polymer ?
#
loop_
_entity_poly.entity_id
_entity_poly.type
_entity_poly.pdbx_seq_one_letter_code
_entity_poly.pdbx_strand_id
1 'polypeptide(L)'
;LGVTFPVTVDYYIAASSQTALDSANVLKQIFSDSLGDDYVELNIKTYVSSLRKEVTQAHLHSFIINGWGADYGDPQNYLGQQRYGYDNAYYSTTYSYINDLTEETEANKDLLNAYKEFTKMVDAADAITDNMDERYKAYAKAEAYFLEHALTIPCYYGIGWCLTKIDNDSKMNAQ
;
A
#
# COMPACT_ATOMS: atom_id res chain seq x y z
N LEU A 1 0.33 25.00 -9.04
CA LEU A 1 0.16 24.49 -7.66
C LEU A 1 1.15 25.12 -6.66
N GLY A 2 2.13 25.93 -7.08
CA GLY A 2 3.10 26.58 -6.19
C GLY A 2 4.07 25.60 -5.51
N VAL A 3 4.31 24.44 -6.11
CA VAL A 3 5.26 23.43 -5.58
C VAL A 3 6.68 23.93 -5.79
N THR A 4 7.50 23.87 -4.73
CA THR A 4 8.95 24.15 -4.81
C THR A 4 9.69 22.84 -5.01
N PHE A 5 10.62 22.81 -5.95
CA PHE A 5 11.46 21.65 -6.22
C PHE A 5 12.84 21.80 -5.56
N PRO A 6 13.48 20.67 -5.18
CA PRO A 6 12.94 19.30 -5.20
C PRO A 6 11.83 19.09 -4.15
N VAL A 7 10.88 18.20 -4.48
CA VAL A 7 9.90 17.72 -3.48
C VAL A 7 10.60 16.72 -2.57
N THR A 8 10.59 16.99 -1.28
CA THR A 8 11.17 16.07 -0.28
C THR A 8 10.16 14.97 0.07
N VAL A 9 10.59 13.73 -0.03
CA VAL A 9 9.81 12.53 0.28
C VAL A 9 10.43 11.83 1.49
N ASP A 10 9.75 11.86 2.62
CA ASP A 10 10.23 11.26 3.87
C ASP A 10 9.93 9.76 3.92
N TYR A 11 10.98 8.97 4.04
CA TYR A 11 10.93 7.51 4.16
C TYR A 11 11.56 7.04 5.47
N TYR A 12 10.81 6.31 6.29
CA TYR A 12 11.23 5.92 7.63
C TYR A 12 11.63 4.44 7.70
N ILE A 13 12.80 4.18 8.31
CA ILE A 13 13.35 2.84 8.54
C ILE A 13 13.66 2.61 10.02
N ALA A 14 13.75 1.35 10.46
CA ALA A 14 14.18 1.03 11.81
C ALA A 14 15.65 1.41 12.04
N ALA A 15 15.94 2.21 13.07
CA ALA A 15 17.28 2.69 13.37
C ALA A 15 18.29 1.56 13.65
N SER A 16 17.81 0.41 14.13
CA SER A 16 18.65 -0.76 14.46
C SER A 16 18.89 -1.71 13.30
N SER A 17 18.34 -1.44 12.09
CA SER A 17 18.42 -2.35 10.94
C SER A 17 19.37 -1.85 9.86
N GLN A 18 20.58 -2.44 9.80
CA GLN A 18 21.51 -2.15 8.70
C GLN A 18 20.94 -2.54 7.35
N THR A 19 20.25 -3.70 7.24
CA THR A 19 19.62 -4.15 6.02
C THR A 19 18.56 -3.14 5.52
N ALA A 20 17.79 -2.55 6.43
CA ALA A 20 16.80 -1.53 6.06
C ALA A 20 17.49 -0.27 5.54
N LEU A 21 18.62 0.13 6.14
CA LEU A 21 19.42 1.27 5.68
C LEU A 21 20.00 1.02 4.29
N ASP A 22 20.57 -0.17 4.05
CA ASP A 22 21.13 -0.54 2.76
C ASP A 22 20.05 -0.53 1.66
N SER A 23 18.87 -1.11 1.96
CA SER A 23 17.72 -1.10 1.05
C SER A 23 17.20 0.32 0.79
N ALA A 24 17.17 1.17 1.81
CA ALA A 24 16.73 2.57 1.66
C ALA A 24 17.71 3.38 0.79
N ASN A 25 19.03 3.13 0.91
CA ASN A 25 20.01 3.76 0.06
C ASN A 25 19.89 3.34 -1.41
N VAL A 26 19.60 2.05 -1.67
CA VAL A 26 19.31 1.58 -3.04
C VAL A 26 18.06 2.27 -3.58
N LEU A 27 17.00 2.37 -2.76
CA LEU A 27 15.77 3.07 -3.15
C LEU A 27 16.03 4.55 -3.44
N LYS A 28 16.85 5.23 -2.62
CA LYS A 28 17.26 6.62 -2.84
C LYS A 28 17.97 6.77 -4.19
N GLN A 29 18.87 5.84 -4.54
CA GLN A 29 19.54 5.84 -5.83
C GLN A 29 18.55 5.65 -7.00
N ILE A 30 17.56 4.75 -6.85
CA ILE A 30 16.51 4.54 -7.86
C ILE A 30 15.70 5.82 -8.08
N PHE A 31 15.36 6.54 -7.01
CA PHE A 31 14.65 7.83 -7.11
C PHE A 31 15.49 8.87 -7.85
N SER A 32 16.76 9.00 -7.49
CA SER A 32 17.71 9.90 -8.15
C SER A 32 17.84 9.58 -9.65
N ASP A 33 18.09 8.31 -9.99
CA ASP A 33 18.29 7.87 -11.37
C ASP A 33 17.04 7.99 -12.25
N SER A 34 15.85 7.79 -11.65
CA SER A 34 14.59 7.75 -12.39
C SER A 34 13.88 9.09 -12.48
N LEU A 35 13.95 9.91 -11.42
CA LEU A 35 13.19 11.15 -11.30
C LEU A 35 14.08 12.40 -11.38
N GLY A 36 15.36 12.26 -11.01
CA GLY A 36 16.34 13.35 -10.94
C GLY A 36 16.27 14.12 -9.62
N ASP A 37 17.44 14.42 -9.05
CA ASP A 37 17.59 15.10 -7.75
C ASP A 37 17.03 16.53 -7.75
N ASP A 38 16.91 17.14 -8.93
CA ASP A 38 16.30 18.48 -9.08
C ASP A 38 14.77 18.46 -8.86
N TYR A 39 14.14 17.28 -8.96
CA TYR A 39 12.68 17.13 -8.85
C TYR A 39 12.22 16.46 -7.55
N VAL A 40 12.93 15.41 -7.10
CA VAL A 40 12.55 14.64 -5.92
C VAL A 40 13.77 14.29 -5.10
N GLU A 41 13.70 14.56 -3.80
CA GLU A 41 14.71 14.14 -2.83
C GLU A 41 14.12 13.11 -1.86
N LEU A 42 14.65 11.87 -1.89
CA LEU A 42 14.29 10.87 -0.88
C LEU A 42 15.09 11.11 0.40
N ASN A 43 14.38 11.48 1.47
CA ASN A 43 14.93 11.75 2.78
C ASN A 43 14.73 10.55 3.71
N ILE A 44 15.83 9.84 4.01
CA ILE A 44 15.80 8.65 4.88
C ILE A 44 15.83 9.10 6.33
N LYS A 45 14.78 8.77 7.07
CA LYS A 45 14.62 9.02 8.51
C LYS A 45 14.52 7.71 9.27
N THR A 46 14.67 7.76 10.59
CA THR A 46 14.65 6.57 11.42
C THR A 46 13.60 6.66 12.54
N TYR A 47 13.08 5.50 12.93
CA TYR A 47 12.33 5.31 14.18
C TYR A 47 13.04 4.27 15.05
N VAL A 48 12.78 4.29 16.36
CA VAL A 48 13.53 3.49 17.34
C VAL A 48 12.77 2.21 17.73
N SER A 49 11.51 2.30 18.11
CA SER A 49 10.77 1.17 18.69
C SER A 49 9.54 0.76 17.90
N SER A 50 8.77 1.69 17.39
CA SER A 50 7.49 1.40 16.73
C SER A 50 7.21 2.32 15.58
N LEU A 51 7.25 1.78 14.36
CA LEU A 51 6.83 2.50 13.15
C LEU A 51 5.42 3.09 13.32
N ARG A 52 4.49 2.31 13.87
CA ARG A 52 3.11 2.77 14.02
C ARG A 52 3.00 3.97 14.96
N LYS A 53 3.61 3.90 16.16
CA LYS A 53 3.46 4.95 17.16
C LYS A 53 4.28 6.19 16.84
N GLU A 54 5.48 6.01 16.32
CA GLU A 54 6.42 7.10 16.10
C GLU A 54 6.24 7.78 14.76
N VAL A 55 5.72 7.09 13.76
CA VAL A 55 5.66 7.58 12.38
C VAL A 55 4.24 7.63 11.85
N THR A 56 3.54 6.48 11.75
CA THR A 56 2.25 6.47 11.05
C THR A 56 1.14 7.15 11.82
N GLN A 57 1.07 7.00 13.13
CA GLN A 57 0.10 7.73 13.97
C GLN A 57 0.38 9.23 14.08
N ALA A 58 1.63 9.64 13.84
CA ALA A 58 2.06 11.03 13.83
C ALA A 58 2.07 11.65 12.42
N HIS A 59 1.64 10.89 11.39
CA HIS A 59 1.54 11.33 9.98
C HIS A 59 2.84 11.92 9.43
N LEU A 60 3.98 11.28 9.72
CA LEU A 60 5.30 11.82 9.39
C LEU A 60 5.87 11.32 8.06
N HIS A 61 5.39 10.18 7.54
CA HIS A 61 5.93 9.60 6.31
C HIS A 61 5.23 10.15 5.07
N SER A 62 5.98 10.29 3.99
CA SER A 62 5.43 10.61 2.68
C SER A 62 5.02 9.34 1.93
N PHE A 63 5.76 8.24 2.12
CA PHE A 63 5.37 6.91 1.67
C PHE A 63 5.96 5.85 2.60
N ILE A 64 5.45 4.62 2.49
CA ILE A 64 5.89 3.48 3.31
C ILE A 64 5.86 2.22 2.47
N ILE A 65 6.85 1.34 2.67
CA ILE A 65 6.82 -0.03 2.16
C ILE A 65 6.26 -0.92 3.24
N ASN A 66 5.14 -1.57 2.94
CA ASN A 66 4.46 -2.46 3.88
C ASN A 66 3.92 -3.70 3.16
N GLY A 67 3.46 -4.68 3.92
CA GLY A 67 2.91 -5.91 3.39
C GLY A 67 1.63 -6.32 4.13
N TRP A 68 0.82 -7.12 3.47
CA TRP A 68 -0.39 -7.72 4.03
C TRP A 68 -0.35 -9.23 3.80
N GLY A 69 -0.54 -10.00 4.86
CA GLY A 69 -0.85 -11.42 4.77
C GLY A 69 -2.36 -11.59 4.86
N ALA A 70 -2.96 -12.22 3.86
CA ALA A 70 -4.40 -12.41 3.86
C ALA A 70 -4.86 -13.32 5.02
N ASP A 71 -5.95 -12.93 5.68
CA ASP A 71 -6.60 -13.73 6.72
C ASP A 71 -7.43 -14.87 6.13
N TYR A 72 -7.84 -14.72 4.86
CA TYR A 72 -8.63 -15.70 4.09
C TYR A 72 -8.43 -15.50 2.59
N GLY A 73 -8.74 -16.54 1.82
CA GLY A 73 -8.50 -16.61 0.37
C GLY A 73 -9.55 -15.89 -0.48
N ASP A 74 -9.73 -14.58 -0.29
CA ASP A 74 -10.59 -13.74 -1.13
C ASP A 74 -9.88 -12.40 -1.42
N PRO A 75 -9.93 -11.88 -2.66
CA PRO A 75 -9.33 -10.59 -3.02
C PRO A 75 -9.79 -9.41 -2.18
N GLN A 76 -10.98 -9.50 -1.58
CA GLN A 76 -11.53 -8.52 -0.65
C GLN A 76 -10.57 -8.26 0.51
N ASN A 77 -9.87 -9.29 1.00
CA ASN A 77 -8.94 -9.14 2.12
C ASN A 77 -7.75 -8.24 1.82
N TYR A 78 -7.39 -8.08 0.54
CA TYR A 78 -6.37 -7.14 0.09
C TYR A 78 -6.96 -5.78 -0.32
N LEU A 79 -7.91 -5.78 -1.25
CA LEU A 79 -8.43 -4.55 -1.84
C LEU A 79 -9.35 -3.78 -0.89
N GLY A 80 -10.08 -4.49 -0.03
CA GLY A 80 -10.93 -3.89 0.99
C GLY A 80 -10.17 -3.01 1.99
N GLN A 81 -8.88 -3.28 2.23
CA GLN A 81 -8.02 -2.50 3.11
C GLN A 81 -7.68 -1.10 2.57
N GLN A 82 -7.90 -0.89 1.28
CA GLN A 82 -7.53 0.34 0.57
C GLN A 82 -8.74 1.27 0.32
N ARG A 83 -9.96 0.88 0.74
CA ARG A 83 -11.19 1.64 0.49
C ARG A 83 -11.19 2.99 1.21
N TYR A 84 -11.62 4.03 0.50
CA TYR A 84 -11.85 5.35 1.07
C TYR A 84 -13.17 5.40 1.85
N GLY A 85 -13.15 6.07 3.01
CA GLY A 85 -14.33 6.31 3.83
C GLY A 85 -14.77 5.12 4.70
N TYR A 86 -13.96 4.06 4.79
CA TYR A 86 -14.23 2.91 5.65
C TYR A 86 -13.29 2.89 6.86
N ASP A 87 -13.85 2.91 8.07
CA ASP A 87 -13.07 2.89 9.31
C ASP A 87 -12.26 1.61 9.50
N ASN A 88 -12.72 0.50 8.93
CA ASN A 88 -12.04 -0.80 8.94
C ASN A 88 -11.09 -1.03 7.76
N ALA A 89 -10.94 -0.07 6.86
CA ALA A 89 -9.94 -0.12 5.79
C ALA A 89 -8.56 0.25 6.35
N TYR A 90 -7.81 -0.77 6.77
CA TYR A 90 -6.60 -0.61 7.57
C TYR A 90 -5.51 0.23 6.89
N TYR A 91 -5.30 0.04 5.59
CA TYR A 91 -4.32 0.83 4.85
C TYR A 91 -4.75 2.28 4.68
N SER A 92 -6.02 2.52 4.37
CA SER A 92 -6.57 3.87 4.19
C SER A 92 -6.60 4.69 5.48
N THR A 93 -6.71 4.01 6.64
CA THR A 93 -6.72 4.68 7.94
C THR A 93 -5.34 4.79 8.60
N THR A 94 -4.37 3.93 8.22
CA THR A 94 -3.10 3.82 8.95
C THR A 94 -1.90 4.26 8.13
N TYR A 95 -1.93 4.06 6.80
CA TYR A 95 -0.74 4.25 5.97
C TYR A 95 -0.89 5.29 4.85
N SER A 96 -2.02 5.35 4.17
CA SER A 96 -2.20 6.28 3.05
C SER A 96 -2.77 7.63 3.47
N TYR A 97 -3.35 7.74 4.67
CA TYR A 97 -4.03 8.93 5.21
C TYR A 97 -5.16 9.46 4.31
N ILE A 98 -5.61 8.67 3.35
CA ILE A 98 -6.63 9.11 2.41
C ILE A 98 -7.96 9.45 3.10
N ASN A 99 -8.26 8.76 4.21
CA ASN A 99 -9.46 9.02 5.00
C ASN A 99 -9.40 10.35 5.78
N ASP A 100 -8.23 10.96 5.92
CA ASP A 100 -8.08 12.29 6.54
C ASP A 100 -8.42 13.43 5.57
N LEU A 101 -8.46 13.12 4.26
CA LEU A 101 -8.84 14.09 3.23
C LEU A 101 -10.37 14.19 3.14
N THR A 102 -10.97 14.94 4.03
CA THR A 102 -12.43 15.09 4.12
C THR A 102 -12.98 16.20 3.21
N GLU A 103 -12.14 17.15 2.82
CA GLU A 103 -12.50 18.26 1.95
C GLU A 103 -11.83 18.13 0.58
N GLU A 104 -12.61 18.31 -0.48
CA GLU A 104 -12.11 18.33 -1.85
C GLU A 104 -11.53 19.70 -2.20
N THR A 105 -10.31 19.70 -2.70
CA THR A 105 -9.58 20.89 -3.15
C THR A 105 -9.05 20.66 -4.56
N GLU A 106 -8.63 21.72 -5.26
CA GLU A 106 -7.98 21.58 -6.57
C GLU A 106 -6.70 20.70 -6.53
N ALA A 107 -6.05 20.62 -5.37
CA ALA A 107 -4.82 19.85 -5.21
C ALA A 107 -5.07 18.35 -5.00
N ASN A 108 -6.20 17.97 -4.43
CA ASN A 108 -6.48 16.57 -4.06
C ASN A 108 -7.68 15.94 -4.77
N LYS A 109 -8.44 16.68 -5.56
CA LYS A 109 -9.67 16.20 -6.19
C LYS A 109 -9.48 14.96 -7.05
N ASP A 110 -8.40 14.90 -7.83
CA ASP A 110 -8.14 13.77 -8.73
C ASP A 110 -7.81 12.52 -7.91
N LEU A 111 -7.01 12.66 -6.84
CA LEU A 111 -6.70 11.59 -5.91
C LEU A 111 -7.96 11.08 -5.20
N LEU A 112 -8.76 11.98 -4.65
CA LEU A 112 -10.02 11.62 -3.97
C LEU A 112 -11.01 10.94 -4.92
N ASN A 113 -11.14 11.42 -6.16
CA ASN A 113 -12.02 10.82 -7.15
C ASN A 113 -11.54 9.41 -7.53
N ALA A 114 -10.23 9.20 -7.69
CA ALA A 114 -9.67 7.88 -7.96
C ALA A 114 -9.96 6.90 -6.81
N TYR A 115 -9.78 7.30 -5.56
CA TYR A 115 -10.10 6.45 -4.42
C TYR A 115 -11.60 6.18 -4.25
N LYS A 116 -12.45 7.18 -4.50
CA LYS A 116 -13.92 7.02 -4.47
C LYS A 116 -14.39 6.04 -5.53
N GLU A 117 -13.84 6.12 -6.75
CA GLU A 117 -14.19 5.20 -7.84
C GLU A 117 -13.68 3.79 -7.57
N PHE A 118 -12.42 3.64 -7.15
CA PHE A 118 -11.87 2.36 -6.70
C PHE A 118 -12.76 1.72 -5.62
N THR A 119 -13.16 2.49 -4.61
CA THR A 119 -14.02 2.01 -3.52
C THR A 119 -15.35 1.46 -4.06
N LYS A 120 -16.01 2.18 -4.98
CA LYS A 120 -17.24 1.69 -5.63
C LYS A 120 -17.02 0.38 -6.39
N MET A 121 -15.88 0.24 -7.06
CA MET A 121 -15.56 -0.99 -7.80
C MET A 121 -15.37 -2.18 -6.85
N VAL A 122 -14.71 -1.98 -5.71
CA VAL A 122 -14.54 -3.00 -4.67
C VAL A 122 -15.90 -3.36 -4.05
N ASP A 123 -16.72 -2.38 -3.69
CA ASP A 123 -18.06 -2.59 -3.12
C ASP A 123 -18.97 -3.34 -4.10
N ALA A 124 -18.89 -3.02 -5.39
CA ALA A 124 -19.63 -3.74 -6.43
C ALA A 124 -19.17 -5.21 -6.56
N ALA A 125 -17.87 -5.47 -6.45
CA ALA A 125 -17.33 -6.83 -6.42
C ALA A 125 -17.76 -7.59 -5.16
N ASP A 126 -17.76 -6.95 -4.00
CA ASP A 126 -18.24 -7.52 -2.72
C ASP A 126 -19.70 -7.95 -2.79
N ALA A 127 -20.53 -7.22 -3.52
CA ALA A 127 -21.95 -7.54 -3.67
C ALA A 127 -22.23 -8.79 -4.52
N ILE A 128 -21.26 -9.30 -5.30
CA ILE A 128 -21.39 -10.52 -6.09
C ILE A 128 -21.14 -11.73 -5.19
N THR A 129 -22.18 -12.46 -4.84
CA THR A 129 -22.12 -13.60 -3.90
C THR A 129 -22.46 -14.95 -4.53
N ASP A 130 -23.05 -14.97 -5.71
CA ASP A 130 -23.61 -16.15 -6.38
C ASP A 130 -22.78 -16.62 -7.59
N ASN A 131 -21.80 -15.83 -8.03
CA ASN A 131 -20.93 -16.14 -9.16
C ASN A 131 -19.49 -15.73 -8.88
N MET A 132 -18.66 -16.68 -8.47
CA MET A 132 -17.25 -16.44 -8.10
C MET A 132 -16.40 -15.95 -9.28
N ASP A 133 -16.66 -16.43 -10.50
CA ASP A 133 -15.92 -15.98 -11.69
C ASP A 133 -16.17 -14.49 -12.00
N GLU A 134 -17.42 -14.06 -11.90
CA GLU A 134 -17.76 -12.65 -12.07
C GLU A 134 -17.24 -11.79 -10.91
N ARG A 135 -17.29 -12.30 -9.69
CA ARG A 135 -16.71 -11.65 -8.52
C ARG A 135 -15.19 -11.40 -8.71
N TYR A 136 -14.44 -12.42 -9.08
CA TYR A 136 -13.00 -12.29 -9.30
C TYR A 136 -12.64 -11.39 -10.48
N LYS A 137 -13.42 -11.43 -11.55
CA LYS A 137 -13.27 -10.47 -12.67
C LYS A 137 -13.53 -9.02 -12.24
N ALA A 138 -14.51 -8.80 -11.38
CA ALA A 138 -14.80 -7.46 -10.84
C ALA A 138 -13.65 -6.95 -9.97
N TYR A 139 -13.10 -7.79 -9.09
CA TYR A 139 -11.90 -7.43 -8.31
C TYR A 139 -10.68 -7.18 -9.18
N ALA A 140 -10.43 -8.01 -10.20
CA ALA A 140 -9.31 -7.79 -11.12
C ALA A 140 -9.42 -6.44 -11.84
N LYS A 141 -10.63 -5.98 -12.17
CA LYS A 141 -10.85 -4.65 -12.73
C LYS A 141 -10.57 -3.54 -11.71
N ALA A 142 -11.00 -3.73 -10.45
CA ALA A 142 -10.74 -2.78 -9.39
C ALA A 142 -9.23 -2.66 -9.11
N GLU A 143 -8.51 -3.79 -9.07
CA GLU A 143 -7.05 -3.82 -8.92
C GLU A 143 -6.35 -3.11 -10.08
N ALA A 144 -6.72 -3.42 -11.34
CA ALA A 144 -6.16 -2.75 -12.51
C ALA A 144 -6.35 -1.23 -12.42
N TYR A 145 -7.55 -0.77 -12.08
CA TYR A 145 -7.83 0.65 -11.87
C TYR A 145 -6.93 1.27 -10.79
N PHE A 146 -6.76 0.56 -9.65
CA PHE A 146 -5.94 1.00 -8.53
C PHE A 146 -4.46 1.19 -8.92
N LEU A 147 -3.95 0.26 -9.74
CA LEU A 147 -2.58 0.31 -10.26
C LEU A 147 -2.39 1.36 -11.36
N GLU A 148 -3.34 1.49 -12.27
CA GLU A 148 -3.31 2.50 -13.35
C GLU A 148 -3.30 3.94 -12.81
N HIS A 149 -3.96 4.17 -11.66
CA HIS A 149 -3.96 5.47 -10.99
C HIS A 149 -2.81 5.65 -9.99
N ALA A 150 -1.85 4.69 -9.95
CA ALA A 150 -0.68 4.72 -9.04
C ALA A 150 -1.05 4.94 -7.56
N LEU A 151 -2.21 4.41 -7.11
CA LEU A 151 -2.63 4.51 -5.71
C LEU A 151 -1.81 3.60 -4.80
N THR A 152 -1.14 2.60 -5.38
CA THR A 152 -0.12 1.76 -4.75
C THR A 152 0.91 1.32 -5.78
N ILE A 153 2.10 0.93 -5.31
CA ILE A 153 3.15 0.38 -6.16
C ILE A 153 3.50 -1.01 -5.63
N PRO A 154 3.11 -2.10 -6.32
CA PRO A 154 3.48 -3.46 -5.93
C PRO A 154 5.00 -3.62 -6.03
N CYS A 155 5.63 -4.08 -4.96
CA CYS A 155 7.08 -4.30 -4.94
C CYS A 155 7.43 -5.78 -5.16
N TYR A 156 6.95 -6.65 -4.28
CA TYR A 156 7.21 -8.09 -4.33
C TYR A 156 6.22 -8.84 -3.43
N TYR A 157 6.13 -10.14 -3.63
CA TYR A 157 5.49 -11.04 -2.67
C TYR A 157 6.53 -11.99 -2.08
N GLY A 158 6.39 -12.29 -0.79
CA GLY A 158 7.26 -13.23 -0.10
C GLY A 158 6.94 -14.67 -0.51
N ILE A 159 7.97 -15.45 -0.86
CA ILE A 159 7.84 -16.89 -1.11
C ILE A 159 8.41 -17.61 0.12
N GLY A 160 7.56 -18.39 0.80
CA GLY A 160 7.99 -19.30 1.86
C GLY A 160 8.21 -20.69 1.31
N TRP A 161 9.42 -21.23 1.47
CA TRP A 161 9.72 -22.64 1.18
C TRP A 161 9.76 -23.41 2.49
N CYS A 162 9.03 -24.52 2.53
CA CYS A 162 9.03 -25.41 3.67
C CYS A 162 9.37 -26.84 3.21
N LEU A 163 10.47 -27.39 3.75
CA LEU A 163 10.78 -28.80 3.58
C LEU A 163 10.10 -29.59 4.71
N THR A 164 9.23 -30.52 4.36
CA THR A 164 8.50 -31.31 5.34
C THR A 164 8.56 -32.79 4.99
N LYS A 165 8.59 -33.65 6.02
CA LYS A 165 8.41 -35.11 5.92
C LYS A 165 6.96 -35.55 6.14
N ILE A 166 6.05 -34.60 6.35
CA ILE A 166 4.63 -34.88 6.53
C ILE A 166 4.03 -35.26 5.18
N ASP A 167 3.23 -36.32 5.17
CA ASP A 167 2.48 -36.76 4.02
C ASP A 167 1.59 -35.63 3.44
N ASN A 168 1.46 -35.60 2.13
CA ASN A 168 0.68 -34.57 1.44
C ASN A 168 -0.79 -34.54 1.89
N ASP A 169 -1.36 -35.71 2.18
CA ASP A 169 -2.75 -35.82 2.64
C ASP A 169 -2.96 -35.27 4.06
N SER A 170 -1.89 -35.16 4.84
CA SER A 170 -1.88 -34.64 6.20
C SER A 170 -1.53 -33.15 6.26
N LYS A 171 -1.18 -32.53 5.12
CA LYS A 171 -0.92 -31.10 5.06
C LYS A 171 -2.25 -30.33 5.05
N MET A 172 -2.46 -29.50 6.04
CA MET A 172 -3.46 -28.45 5.91
C MET A 172 -3.09 -27.60 4.69
N ASN A 173 -4.03 -27.36 3.80
CA ASN A 173 -3.86 -26.38 2.75
C ASN A 173 -3.59 -25.04 3.44
N ALA A 174 -2.33 -24.62 3.45
CA ALA A 174 -2.00 -23.27 3.80
C ALA A 174 -2.62 -22.37 2.72
N GLN A 175 -3.62 -21.62 3.10
CA GLN A 175 -4.20 -20.58 2.27
C GLN A 175 -3.25 -19.40 2.22
#